data_21ebe9b52bfe36628a74ab0b8ab66c84
#
_entry.id   21ebe9b52bfe36628a74ab0b8ab66c84
#
_cell.length_a   1.000
_cell.length_b   1.000
_cell.length_c   1.000
_cell.angle_alpha   90.00
_cell.angle_beta   90.00
_cell.angle_gamma   90.00
#
_symmetry.space_group_name_H-M   'P 1'
#
loop_
_entity.id
_entity.type
_entity.pdbx_description
1 polymer ?
#
loop_
_entity_poly.entity_id
_entity_poly.type
_entity_poly.pdbx_seq_one_letter_code
_entity_poly.pdbx_strand_id
1 'polypeptide(L)'
;MKLVFILFDSLNRHLLSPYGGQINTPNFQRLSEKAQTFNKHYVGSLPCMPARRDMHTGRLSFLHRSWGPLEPFDNSFPEILFKNNVYSHLVSDHYHYWEDGGLTYHNRYDSYEFIRGQEGDAWKAMVQPPWERLREKYDSNQLSTENRNYFRNCLLYTSPSPRD
;
A
#
# COMPACT_ATOMS: atom_id res chain seq x y z
N MET A 1 -0.67 -23.76 11.38
CA MET A 1 -1.70 -22.73 11.15
C MET A 1 -1.33 -21.99 9.87
N LYS A 2 -2.29 -21.60 9.04
CA LYS A 2 -2.07 -20.75 7.86
C LYS A 2 -2.76 -19.41 8.10
N LEU A 3 -2.07 -18.29 7.82
CA LEU A 3 -2.59 -16.95 7.95
C LEU A 3 -2.45 -16.23 6.62
N VAL A 4 -3.51 -15.55 6.18
CA VAL A 4 -3.48 -14.58 5.10
C VAL A 4 -3.83 -13.23 5.69
N PHE A 5 -2.92 -12.27 5.56
CA PHE A 5 -3.11 -10.90 6.00
C PHE A 5 -3.29 -10.01 4.76
N ILE A 6 -4.44 -9.37 4.63
CA ILE A 6 -4.76 -8.51 3.48
C ILE A 6 -4.91 -7.08 3.98
N LEU A 7 -4.10 -6.19 3.43
CA LEU A 7 -4.12 -4.76 3.72
C LEU A 7 -4.48 -3.98 2.47
N PHE A 8 -5.50 -3.15 2.55
CA PHE A 8 -5.84 -2.17 1.51
C PHE A 8 -5.37 -0.79 1.98
N ASP A 9 -4.55 -0.15 1.17
CA ASP A 9 -4.21 1.26 1.38
C ASP A 9 -5.39 2.15 0.96
N SER A 10 -5.63 3.22 1.72
CA SER A 10 -6.65 4.24 1.42
C SER A 10 -8.10 3.73 1.24
N LEU A 11 -8.41 2.49 1.60
CA LEU A 11 -9.77 1.96 1.52
C LEU A 11 -10.63 2.50 2.67
N ASN A 12 -11.57 3.37 2.34
CA ASN A 12 -12.51 3.90 3.32
C ASN A 12 -13.63 2.90 3.62
N ARG A 13 -13.71 2.43 4.85
CA ARG A 13 -14.73 1.46 5.29
C ARG A 13 -16.17 1.93 5.07
N HIS A 14 -16.42 3.25 5.14
CA HIS A 14 -17.76 3.81 4.96
C HIS A 14 -18.29 3.68 3.51
N LEU A 15 -17.43 3.31 2.57
CA LEU A 15 -17.85 2.99 1.21
C LEU A 15 -18.26 1.52 1.04
N LEU A 16 -17.94 0.66 2.00
CA LEU A 16 -18.20 -0.78 1.92
C LEU A 16 -19.60 -1.16 2.38
N SER A 17 -20.21 -2.11 1.69
CA SER A 17 -21.56 -2.62 2.02
C SER A 17 -21.73 -3.05 3.48
N PRO A 18 -20.78 -3.76 4.13
CA PRO A 18 -20.91 -4.16 5.53
C PRO A 18 -21.06 -3.01 6.54
N TYR A 19 -20.66 -1.80 6.13
CA TYR A 19 -20.78 -0.57 6.94
C TYR A 19 -21.88 0.37 6.47
N GLY A 20 -22.78 -0.11 5.60
CA GLY A 20 -23.86 0.70 5.03
C GLY A 20 -23.43 1.63 3.91
N GLY A 21 -22.26 1.39 3.30
CA GLY A 21 -21.74 2.16 2.16
C GLY A 21 -22.63 2.02 0.93
N GLN A 22 -22.59 3.06 0.09
CA GLN A 22 -23.41 3.12 -1.13
C GLN A 22 -22.85 2.25 -2.27
N ILE A 23 -21.58 1.85 -2.18
CA ILE A 23 -20.94 1.03 -3.20
C ILE A 23 -21.27 -0.44 -2.94
N ASN A 24 -21.77 -1.12 -3.98
CA ASN A 24 -22.01 -2.56 -3.88
C ASN A 24 -20.69 -3.33 -3.84
N THR A 25 -20.39 -3.90 -2.67
CA THR A 25 -19.18 -4.68 -2.43
C THR A 25 -19.53 -6.10 -1.93
N PRO A 26 -20.06 -6.97 -2.79
CA PRO A 26 -20.67 -8.24 -2.38
C PRO A 26 -19.66 -9.20 -1.74
N ASN A 27 -18.39 -9.14 -2.12
CA ASN A 27 -17.36 -9.98 -1.53
C ASN A 27 -17.01 -9.58 -0.09
N PHE A 28 -16.98 -8.27 0.20
CA PHE A 28 -16.84 -7.79 1.58
C PHE A 28 -18.07 -8.14 2.42
N GLN A 29 -19.25 -8.06 1.84
CA GLN A 29 -20.47 -8.49 2.51
C GLN A 29 -20.43 -9.97 2.89
N ARG A 30 -20.12 -10.86 1.95
CA ARG A 30 -19.97 -12.30 2.21
C ARG A 30 -18.87 -12.62 3.25
N LEU A 31 -17.79 -11.84 3.25
CA LEU A 31 -16.72 -12.00 4.24
C LEU A 31 -17.21 -11.60 5.63
N SER A 32 -17.89 -10.47 5.76
CA SER A 32 -18.41 -9.99 7.04
C SER A 32 -19.42 -10.93 7.69
N GLU A 33 -20.19 -11.67 6.89
CA GLU A 33 -21.13 -12.69 7.38
C GLU A 33 -20.46 -13.92 7.98
N LYS A 34 -19.19 -14.15 7.64
CA LYS A 34 -18.41 -15.34 8.07
C LYS A 34 -17.26 -15.00 9.01
N ALA A 35 -16.99 -13.73 9.25
CA ALA A 35 -15.85 -13.26 9.99
C ALA A 35 -16.26 -12.27 11.08
N GLN A 36 -15.39 -12.08 12.07
CA GLN A 36 -15.55 -11.05 13.07
C GLN A 36 -15.28 -9.67 12.47
N THR A 37 -16.25 -8.75 12.55
CA THR A 37 -16.09 -7.36 12.13
C THR A 37 -15.76 -6.47 13.33
N PHE A 38 -14.68 -5.71 13.24
CA PHE A 38 -14.24 -4.78 14.29
C PHE A 38 -14.61 -3.35 13.91
N ASN A 39 -15.60 -2.77 14.58
CA ASN A 39 -16.07 -1.40 14.31
C ASN A 39 -15.20 -0.33 14.98
N LYS A 40 -14.48 -0.68 16.02
CA LYS A 40 -13.63 0.21 16.81
C LYS A 40 -12.16 -0.23 16.71
N HIS A 41 -11.63 -0.23 15.51
CA HIS A 41 -10.23 -0.47 15.25
C HIS A 41 -9.55 0.86 14.88
N TYR A 42 -8.56 1.26 15.67
CA TYR A 42 -7.87 2.55 15.53
C TYR A 42 -6.46 2.33 15.02
N VAL A 43 -6.02 3.20 14.11
CA VAL A 43 -4.63 3.23 13.66
C VAL A 43 -3.75 3.90 14.71
N GLY A 44 -2.56 3.36 14.92
CA GLY A 44 -1.59 3.92 15.88
C GLY A 44 -0.82 5.10 15.33
N SER A 45 -0.43 5.05 14.07
CA SER A 45 0.37 6.07 13.39
C SER A 45 -0.09 6.30 11.96
N LEU A 46 0.17 7.49 11.43
CA LEU A 46 -0.13 7.90 10.04
C LEU A 46 1.06 8.70 9.47
N PRO A 47 1.22 8.77 8.17
CA PRO A 47 0.50 8.07 7.10
C PRO A 47 0.94 6.60 6.94
N CYS A 48 0.96 6.07 5.71
CA CYS A 48 1.14 4.65 5.42
C CYS A 48 2.40 4.02 6.05
N MET A 49 3.59 4.61 5.88
CA MET A 49 4.84 3.98 6.36
C MET A 49 4.95 3.90 7.89
N PRO A 50 4.62 4.94 8.68
CA PRO A 50 4.55 4.81 10.12
C PRO A 50 3.51 3.78 10.59
N ALA A 51 2.34 3.72 9.95
CA ALA A 51 1.32 2.71 10.26
C ALA A 51 1.81 1.29 9.96
N ARG A 52 2.53 1.10 8.85
CA ARG A 52 3.13 -0.19 8.49
C ARG A 52 4.24 -0.60 9.45
N ARG A 53 4.99 0.37 9.97
CA ARG A 53 5.97 0.10 11.02
C ARG A 53 5.30 -0.40 12.31
N ASP A 54 4.25 0.27 12.77
CA ASP A 54 3.46 -0.17 13.93
C ASP A 54 2.97 -1.60 13.73
N MET A 55 2.47 -1.90 12.55
CA MET A 55 1.98 -3.21 12.16
C MET A 55 3.07 -4.29 12.20
N HIS A 56 4.29 -3.97 11.71
CA HIS A 56 5.40 -4.91 11.69
C HIS A 56 6.01 -5.14 13.07
N THR A 57 6.05 -4.13 13.91
CA THR A 57 6.75 -4.16 15.19
C THR A 57 5.86 -4.36 16.39
N GLY A 58 4.54 -4.13 16.25
CA GLY A 58 3.61 -4.10 17.38
C GLY A 58 3.82 -2.92 18.33
N ARG A 59 4.54 -1.89 17.88
CA ARG A 59 4.87 -0.69 18.69
C ARG A 59 4.34 0.56 18.03
N LEU A 60 3.75 1.46 18.80
CA LEU A 60 3.28 2.75 18.33
C LEU A 60 4.48 3.67 18.06
N SER A 61 4.67 4.07 16.81
CA SER A 61 5.81 4.88 16.37
C SER A 61 5.54 6.39 16.33
N PHE A 62 4.30 6.83 16.45
CA PHE A 62 3.92 8.24 16.33
C PHE A 62 4.62 9.18 17.33
N LEU A 63 5.10 8.65 18.46
CA LEU A 63 5.80 9.43 19.48
C LEU A 63 7.30 9.65 19.21
N HIS A 64 7.92 8.84 18.34
CA HIS A 64 9.38 8.85 18.20
C HIS A 64 9.87 8.58 16.78
N ARG A 65 9.00 8.20 15.87
CA ARG A 65 9.36 7.91 14.48
C ARG A 65 8.31 8.47 13.52
N SER A 66 8.81 9.01 12.44
CA SER A 66 8.03 9.43 11.28
C SER A 66 8.21 8.44 10.13
N TRP A 67 8.15 8.93 8.91
CA TRP A 67 8.47 8.16 7.72
C TRP A 67 9.90 7.61 7.75
N GLY A 68 10.06 6.32 7.46
CA GLY A 68 11.39 5.72 7.42
C GLY A 68 11.38 4.19 7.38
N PRO A 69 12.56 3.59 7.27
CA PRO A 69 12.75 2.14 7.22
C PRO A 69 12.47 1.46 8.57
N LEU A 70 12.35 0.12 8.53
CA LEU A 70 12.60 -0.70 9.71
C LEU A 70 14.09 -0.63 10.06
N GLU A 71 14.40 -0.31 11.30
CA GLU A 71 15.76 -0.23 11.77
C GLU A 71 16.32 -1.60 12.17
N PRO A 72 17.63 -1.79 12.21
CA PRO A 72 18.23 -3.07 12.60
C PRO A 72 17.83 -3.57 13.99
N PHE A 73 17.43 -2.66 14.88
CA PHE A 73 16.99 -2.99 16.24
C PHE A 73 15.47 -3.23 16.35
N ASP A 74 14.71 -3.05 15.28
CA ASP A 74 13.27 -3.35 15.28
C ASP A 74 13.05 -4.86 15.16
N ASN A 75 12.34 -5.43 16.11
CA ASN A 75 11.86 -6.79 16.02
C ASN A 75 10.56 -6.79 15.20
N SER A 76 10.62 -7.26 13.96
CA SER A 76 9.45 -7.37 13.11
C SER A 76 8.79 -8.75 13.18
N PHE A 77 7.47 -8.79 12.97
CA PHE A 77 6.76 -10.08 13.01
C PHE A 77 7.28 -11.09 11.95
N PRO A 78 7.69 -10.70 10.72
CA PRO A 78 8.27 -11.68 9.79
C PRO A 78 9.56 -12.30 10.31
N GLU A 79 10.44 -11.52 10.94
CA GLU A 79 11.66 -12.04 11.54
C GLU A 79 11.38 -12.98 12.73
N ILE A 80 10.35 -12.68 13.52
CA ILE A 80 9.91 -13.56 14.61
C ILE A 80 9.38 -14.88 14.04
N LEU A 81 8.60 -14.81 12.96
CA LEU A 81 8.11 -16.01 12.26
C LEU A 81 9.26 -16.85 11.73
N PHE A 82 10.22 -16.23 11.04
CA PHE A 82 11.42 -16.90 10.53
C PHE A 82 12.19 -17.63 11.63
N LYS A 83 12.44 -16.96 12.78
CA LYS A 83 13.12 -17.56 13.94
C LYS A 83 12.36 -18.75 14.54
N ASN A 84 11.07 -18.87 14.28
CA ASN A 84 10.20 -19.95 14.72
C ASN A 84 9.86 -20.95 13.60
N ASN A 85 10.63 -20.96 12.51
CA ASN A 85 10.44 -21.87 11.37
C ASN A 85 9.05 -21.73 10.70
N VAL A 86 8.48 -20.53 10.71
CA VAL A 86 7.23 -20.22 10.02
C VAL A 86 7.55 -19.40 8.79
N TYR A 87 7.34 -19.96 7.63
CA TYR A 87 7.57 -19.30 6.34
C TYR A 87 6.61 -18.14 6.12
N SER A 88 7.13 -17.03 5.66
CA SER A 88 6.38 -15.82 5.36
C SER A 88 6.64 -15.31 3.94
N HIS A 89 5.58 -14.88 3.26
CA HIS A 89 5.64 -14.35 1.90
C HIS A 89 4.88 -13.01 1.83
N LEU A 90 5.51 -11.99 1.25
CA LEU A 90 4.91 -10.69 1.01
C LEU A 90 4.54 -10.54 -0.47
N VAL A 91 3.30 -10.18 -0.76
CA VAL A 91 2.90 -9.65 -2.07
C VAL A 91 2.44 -8.22 -1.87
N SER A 92 3.04 -7.28 -2.57
CA SER A 92 2.74 -5.86 -2.37
C SER A 92 2.96 -5.04 -3.64
N ASP A 93 2.08 -4.08 -3.86
CA ASP A 93 2.24 -3.00 -4.83
C ASP A 93 2.71 -1.69 -4.19
N HIS A 94 2.94 -1.69 -2.88
CA HIS A 94 3.31 -0.52 -2.11
C HIS A 94 4.76 -0.11 -2.37
N TYR A 95 4.96 0.81 -3.32
CA TYR A 95 6.27 1.27 -3.80
C TYR A 95 7.19 1.76 -2.68
N HIS A 96 6.64 2.38 -1.64
CA HIS A 96 7.39 2.93 -0.50
C HIS A 96 8.21 1.89 0.28
N TYR A 97 7.97 0.60 0.10
CA TYR A 97 8.84 -0.43 0.67
C TYR A 97 10.20 -0.53 -0.05
N TRP A 98 10.29 -0.02 -1.27
CA TRP A 98 11.47 -0.11 -2.14
C TRP A 98 12.11 1.24 -2.47
N GLU A 99 11.47 2.35 -2.13
CA GLU A 99 12.04 3.68 -2.34
C GLU A 99 13.11 4.02 -1.30
N ASP A 100 13.87 5.07 -1.59
CA ASP A 100 14.83 5.64 -0.66
C ASP A 100 14.13 6.16 0.61
N GLY A 101 14.62 5.75 1.78
CA GLY A 101 14.00 6.05 3.07
C GLY A 101 12.81 5.16 3.47
N GLY A 102 12.28 4.31 2.58
CA GLY A 102 11.22 3.33 2.88
C GLY A 102 11.70 1.89 3.01
N LEU A 103 12.90 1.62 2.58
CA LEU A 103 13.55 0.33 2.46
C LEU A 103 13.51 -0.54 3.73
N THR A 104 13.72 -1.84 3.55
CA THR A 104 13.87 -2.87 4.59
C THR A 104 12.62 -3.57 5.09
N TYR A 105 11.42 -3.18 4.66
CA TYR A 105 10.19 -3.90 5.04
C TYR A 105 10.07 -5.25 4.33
N HIS A 106 10.26 -5.28 3.02
CA HIS A 106 10.11 -6.48 2.19
C HIS A 106 11.17 -7.55 2.47
N ASN A 107 12.40 -7.14 2.80
CA ASN A 107 13.50 -8.06 3.04
C ASN A 107 13.47 -8.73 4.43
N ARG A 108 12.44 -8.45 5.24
CA ARG A 108 12.18 -9.15 6.51
C ARG A 108 11.41 -10.45 6.32
N TYR A 109 10.81 -10.64 5.13
CA TYR A 109 10.07 -11.86 4.77
C TYR A 109 11.01 -12.89 4.13
N ASP A 110 10.63 -14.18 4.18
CA ASP A 110 11.39 -15.24 3.52
C ASP A 110 11.41 -15.07 1.99
N SER A 111 10.33 -14.54 1.44
CA SER A 111 10.24 -14.17 0.02
C SER A 111 9.22 -13.06 -0.20
N TYR A 112 9.31 -12.42 -1.36
CA TYR A 112 8.37 -11.36 -1.72
C TYR A 112 8.16 -11.27 -3.23
N GLU A 113 6.99 -10.71 -3.59
CA GLU A 113 6.66 -10.28 -4.94
C GLU A 113 6.26 -8.81 -4.94
N PHE A 114 6.90 -8.01 -5.79
CA PHE A 114 6.57 -6.61 -5.97
C PHE A 114 5.78 -6.40 -7.26
N ILE A 115 4.50 -5.99 -7.13
CA ILE A 115 3.64 -5.62 -8.25
C ILE A 115 3.96 -4.18 -8.62
N ARG A 116 4.61 -3.99 -9.78
CA ARG A 116 5.14 -2.71 -10.22
C ARG A 116 4.06 -1.74 -10.72
N GLY A 117 4.38 -0.44 -10.61
CA GLY A 117 3.64 0.63 -11.29
C GLY A 117 2.68 1.42 -10.40
N GLN A 118 2.69 1.26 -9.09
CA GLN A 118 1.92 2.06 -8.14
C GLN A 118 2.76 3.20 -7.52
N GLU A 119 2.10 4.20 -6.97
CA GLU A 119 2.67 5.24 -6.10
C GLU A 119 3.90 5.98 -6.67
N GLY A 120 3.94 6.19 -7.97
CA GLY A 120 5.06 6.88 -8.61
C GLY A 120 6.24 5.99 -8.97
N ASP A 121 6.08 4.66 -8.92
CA ASP A 121 7.12 3.70 -9.31
C ASP A 121 7.63 3.94 -10.73
N ALA A 122 8.90 4.31 -10.86
CA ALA A 122 9.57 4.68 -12.11
C ALA A 122 10.08 3.45 -12.88
N TRP A 123 9.32 2.39 -12.97
CA TRP A 123 9.77 1.12 -13.54
C TRP A 123 9.80 1.05 -15.07
N LYS A 124 9.11 1.97 -15.75
CA LYS A 124 9.13 2.06 -17.22
C LYS A 124 9.58 3.44 -17.67
N ALA A 125 10.54 3.47 -18.59
CA ALA A 125 10.99 4.70 -19.20
C ALA A 125 9.91 5.29 -20.12
N MET A 126 9.60 6.57 -19.94
CA MET A 126 8.71 7.34 -20.81
C MET A 126 9.28 8.72 -21.04
N VAL A 127 10.08 8.83 -22.11
CA VAL A 127 10.75 10.08 -22.47
C VAL A 127 9.75 11.12 -22.99
N GLN A 128 8.79 10.66 -23.79
CA GLN A 128 7.74 11.51 -24.38
C GLN A 128 6.36 11.03 -23.93
N PRO A 129 5.82 11.53 -22.83
CA PRO A 129 4.46 11.22 -22.41
C PRO A 129 3.42 11.71 -23.43
N PRO A 130 2.29 11.04 -23.58
CA PRO A 130 1.21 11.43 -24.48
C PRO A 130 0.44 12.63 -23.93
N TRP A 131 1.07 13.80 -23.95
CA TRP A 131 0.55 15.02 -23.31
C TRP A 131 -0.82 15.46 -23.83
N GLU A 132 -1.11 15.28 -25.12
CA GLU A 132 -2.41 15.61 -25.69
C GLU A 132 -3.52 14.80 -25.03
N ARG A 133 -3.37 13.48 -24.98
CA ARG A 133 -4.32 12.57 -24.31
C ARG A 133 -4.45 12.84 -22.81
N LEU A 134 -3.37 13.27 -22.16
CA LEU A 134 -3.41 13.61 -20.74
C LEU A 134 -4.17 14.91 -20.49
N ARG A 135 -4.00 15.93 -21.34
CA ARG A 135 -4.74 17.21 -21.25
C ARG A 135 -6.23 17.06 -21.48
N GLU A 136 -6.66 16.06 -22.21
CA GLU A 136 -8.08 15.76 -22.40
C GLU A 136 -8.75 15.19 -21.13
N LYS A 137 -7.97 14.55 -20.26
CA LYS A 137 -8.47 13.81 -19.10
C LYS A 137 -8.21 14.47 -17.76
N TYR A 138 -7.23 15.33 -17.67
CA TYR A 138 -6.76 15.94 -16.44
C TYR A 138 -6.68 17.45 -16.58
N ASP A 139 -7.00 18.18 -15.51
CA ASP A 139 -6.89 19.63 -15.52
C ASP A 139 -5.42 20.11 -15.48
N SER A 140 -5.21 21.42 -15.78
CA SER A 140 -3.88 21.99 -15.89
C SER A 140 -3.11 21.99 -14.56
N ASN A 141 -3.79 22.04 -13.41
CA ASN A 141 -3.16 22.01 -12.11
C ASN A 141 -2.61 20.61 -11.81
N GLN A 142 -3.35 19.58 -12.21
CA GLN A 142 -2.90 18.20 -12.09
C GLN A 142 -1.70 17.92 -12.99
N LEU A 143 -1.60 18.57 -14.15
CA LEU A 143 -0.50 18.42 -15.12
C LEU A 143 0.66 19.40 -14.88
N SER A 144 0.73 20.06 -13.74
CA SER A 144 1.82 20.98 -13.40
C SER A 144 3.21 20.32 -13.46
N THR A 145 4.24 21.15 -13.57
CA THR A 145 5.63 20.66 -13.64
C THR A 145 6.05 19.87 -12.42
N GLU A 146 5.53 20.21 -11.25
CA GLU A 146 5.78 19.53 -9.98
C GLU A 146 5.20 18.11 -9.97
N ASN A 147 4.07 17.92 -10.64
CA ASN A 147 3.40 16.64 -10.76
C ASN A 147 3.87 15.80 -11.97
N ARG A 148 4.78 16.29 -12.81
CA ARG A 148 5.23 15.60 -14.03
C ARG A 148 5.76 14.18 -13.76
N ASN A 149 6.52 14.00 -12.70
CA ASN A 149 7.09 12.69 -12.38
C ASN A 149 6.00 11.74 -11.89
N TYR A 150 5.05 12.21 -11.10
CA TYR A 150 3.91 11.44 -10.64
C TYR A 150 3.04 10.97 -11.83
N PHE A 151 2.71 11.87 -12.77
CA PHE A 151 1.96 11.52 -13.98
C PHE A 151 2.73 10.59 -14.92
N ARG A 152 4.03 10.77 -15.06
CA ARG A 152 4.86 9.89 -15.88
C ARG A 152 4.88 8.46 -15.38
N ASN A 153 4.90 8.27 -14.09
CA ASN A 153 5.16 6.97 -13.49
C ASN A 153 3.90 6.30 -12.94
N CYS A 154 3.00 7.05 -12.35
CA CYS A 154 1.83 6.50 -11.68
C CYS A 154 0.62 6.38 -12.62
N LEU A 155 0.15 7.48 -13.18
CA LEU A 155 -1.13 7.51 -13.88
C LEU A 155 -1.12 6.89 -15.29
N LEU A 156 0.04 6.81 -15.93
CA LEU A 156 0.14 6.20 -17.26
C LEU A 156 0.19 4.68 -17.25
N TYR A 157 0.58 4.08 -16.09
CA TYR A 157 0.79 2.64 -16.00
C TYR A 157 -0.08 1.96 -14.96
N THR A 158 -0.63 2.70 -14.00
CA THR A 158 -1.36 2.13 -12.87
C THR A 158 -2.83 2.46 -12.85
N SER A 159 -3.27 3.53 -13.51
CA SER A 159 -4.70 3.65 -13.77
C SER A 159 -5.11 2.45 -14.58
N PRO A 160 -6.03 1.62 -14.09
CA PRO A 160 -6.65 0.65 -14.96
C PRO A 160 -7.18 1.46 -16.13
N SER A 161 -6.52 1.34 -17.26
CA SER A 161 -7.16 1.70 -18.52
C SER A 161 -8.49 0.98 -18.46
N PRO A 162 -9.65 1.64 -18.62
CA PRO A 162 -10.83 0.89 -18.94
C PRO A 162 -10.41 0.08 -20.17
N ARG A 163 -10.13 -1.17 -19.93
CA ARG A 163 -9.98 -2.11 -21.03
C ARG A 163 -11.37 -2.21 -21.60
N ASP A 164 -11.40 -1.82 -22.85
CA ASP A 164 -12.53 -2.00 -23.73
C ASP A 164 -13.27 -3.32 -23.50
#